data_69f8023987c2669488792a793bf217db
#
_entry.id   69f8023987c2669488792a793bf217db
#
_cell.length_a   1.000
_cell.length_b   1.000
_cell.length_c   1.000
_cell.angle_alpha   90.00
_cell.angle_beta   90.00
_cell.angle_gamma   90.00
#
_symmetry.space_group_name_H-M   'P 1'
#
loop_
_entity.id
_entity.type
_entity.pdbx_description
1 polymer ?
#
loop_
_entity_poly.entity_id
_entity_poly.type
_entity_poly.pdbx_seq_one_letter_code
_entity_poly.pdbx_strand_id
1 'polypeptide(L)'
;MKKLLSVFLSICLLCSCTSTPDKPNEEFTSFCDQIFIETMESDYTTMHQMLENPEDFHIDLSKVEVSLGDFITDNDKEIKENLNTLHSFDYDSLDHTQKSIYLELEKEWNLELNLNKEEILYNTNVLSSMNGIHEQLITFFSEYTLRNEQDVKDLIVLIKDVPRYFDEMIAYIKKQADMDLLMYDTKSVLNSIQEIIDSREDSSVTSHLMNEIDSLSIDSKEDYKSKVEQVLQNDFFPSYQRLLDTLIQYEDQVIPMTGLYYIKNGKEYYKYIVEQATGTTKSIETIQKELENALDETLKDYLKLSDYETSLTTSFTTVEEILSFLNENYKKDFPEVGQMNYEIKALDDDQSTDGVVAYFIIPAIDNSSPYQIRYNKRDYGKDIEDIEMYTTLAHEGIMGHMYQAQYNLENLDTSIQYLFNSSGLSEGYATYAQLYALKYLDKDTKACKLENELNFYLTALLDLSIHYDGLTLEELNEQYNMDMSSFYNQIAENPGVFLSYYYGYLQVKQLKDSFKGSDLQFHTQLLQYGNVYFDVLSKMFKKS
;
A
#
# COMPACT_ATOMS: atom_id res chain seq x y z
N MET A 1 75.64 13.54 36.21
CA MET A 1 74.52 12.97 36.95
C MET A 1 73.29 13.86 36.78
N LYS A 2 72.42 13.57 35.87
CA LYS A 2 71.05 14.07 35.86
C LYS A 2 70.23 13.03 35.08
N LYS A 3 69.27 12.43 35.72
CA LYS A 3 68.36 11.43 35.16
C LYS A 3 67.37 12.12 34.26
N LEU A 4 67.26 11.69 32.99
CA LEU A 4 66.16 12.00 32.12
C LEU A 4 64.99 11.08 32.48
N LEU A 5 63.89 11.68 32.88
CA LEU A 5 62.60 11.03 33.04
C LEU A 5 61.89 11.09 31.68
N SER A 6 61.74 9.94 31.06
CA SER A 6 60.97 9.78 29.84
C SER A 6 59.50 9.61 30.23
N VAL A 7 58.68 10.60 29.93
CA VAL A 7 57.20 10.52 30.05
C VAL A 7 56.66 9.92 28.77
N PHE A 8 56.23 8.68 28.80
CA PHE A 8 55.42 8.05 27.76
C PHE A 8 54.00 8.59 27.86
N LEU A 9 53.61 9.45 26.94
CA LEU A 9 52.24 9.86 26.77
C LEU A 9 51.55 8.77 25.98
N SER A 10 50.84 7.86 26.68
CA SER A 10 49.90 6.93 26.05
C SER A 10 48.67 7.72 25.60
N ILE A 11 48.57 7.99 24.32
CA ILE A 11 47.33 8.45 23.70
C ILE A 11 46.39 7.23 23.64
N CYS A 12 45.51 7.09 24.62
CA CYS A 12 44.36 6.24 24.50
C CYS A 12 43.44 6.88 23.45
N LEU A 13 43.44 6.36 22.24
CA LEU A 13 42.37 6.51 21.29
C LEU A 13 41.12 5.83 21.91
N LEU A 14 40.32 6.62 22.59
CA LEU A 14 38.96 6.24 22.90
C LEU A 14 38.22 6.14 21.57
N CYS A 15 38.17 4.94 21.00
CA CYS A 15 37.07 4.58 20.12
C CYS A 15 35.82 4.63 21.01
N SER A 16 35.12 5.73 21.02
CA SER A 16 33.75 5.77 21.51
C SER A 16 32.91 4.95 20.52
N CYS A 17 32.74 3.66 20.82
CA CYS A 17 31.54 2.99 20.35
C CYS A 17 30.39 3.74 21.03
N THR A 18 29.71 4.60 20.33
CA THR A 18 28.43 5.13 20.76
C THR A 18 27.49 3.94 20.81
N SER A 19 27.33 3.34 21.99
CA SER A 19 26.23 2.40 22.22
C SER A 19 24.93 3.20 22.08
N THR A 20 24.03 2.71 21.25
CA THR A 20 22.66 3.23 21.21
C THR A 20 22.09 3.25 22.63
N PRO A 21 21.40 4.32 23.05
CA PRO A 21 20.76 4.36 24.38
C PRO A 21 19.84 3.17 24.58
N ASP A 22 19.85 2.58 25.78
CA ASP A 22 18.97 1.46 26.13
C ASP A 22 17.56 1.92 26.53
N LYS A 23 17.32 3.23 26.60
CA LYS A 23 16.03 3.82 26.99
C LYS A 23 15.57 4.84 25.97
N PRO A 24 14.26 4.85 25.70
CA PRO A 24 13.67 5.83 24.79
C PRO A 24 13.86 7.26 25.33
N ASN A 25 13.97 8.20 24.41
CA ASN A 25 13.93 9.63 24.70
C ASN A 25 12.45 10.03 24.90
N GLU A 26 12.09 10.44 26.13
CA GLU A 26 10.70 10.73 26.50
C GLU A 26 10.13 11.94 25.71
N GLU A 27 10.96 12.95 25.39
CA GLU A 27 10.52 14.12 24.62
C GLU A 27 10.22 13.73 23.16
N PHE A 28 11.04 12.85 22.57
CA PHE A 28 10.79 12.32 21.23
C PHE A 28 9.55 11.42 21.21
N THR A 29 9.36 10.57 22.22
CA THR A 29 8.13 9.77 22.33
C THR A 29 6.90 10.65 22.38
N SER A 30 6.91 11.70 23.25
CA SER A 30 5.78 12.66 23.32
C SER A 30 5.53 13.38 22.01
N PHE A 31 6.57 13.70 21.25
CA PHE A 31 6.43 14.27 19.90
C PHE A 31 5.73 13.30 18.95
N CYS A 32 6.14 12.04 18.93
CA CYS A 32 5.52 11.00 18.10
C CYS A 32 4.05 10.76 18.46
N ASP A 33 3.74 10.69 19.76
CA ASP A 33 2.37 10.55 20.25
C ASP A 33 1.49 11.74 19.81
N GLN A 34 2.05 12.96 19.86
CA GLN A 34 1.33 14.16 19.42
C GLN A 34 1.03 14.14 17.93
N ILE A 35 1.99 13.73 17.08
CA ILE A 35 1.76 13.57 15.63
C ILE A 35 0.65 12.55 15.36
N PHE A 36 0.66 11.41 16.05
CA PHE A 36 -0.40 10.41 15.91
C PHE A 36 -1.77 10.99 16.28
N ILE A 37 -1.87 11.68 17.42
CA ILE A 37 -3.12 12.29 17.88
C ILE A 37 -3.61 13.34 16.87
N GLU A 38 -2.73 14.25 16.41
CA GLU A 38 -3.08 15.30 15.45
C GLU A 38 -3.56 14.71 14.11
N THR A 39 -2.92 13.65 13.63
CA THR A 39 -3.36 12.93 12.42
C THR A 39 -4.76 12.35 12.60
N MET A 40 -5.04 11.67 13.72
CA MET A 40 -6.35 11.11 14.00
C MET A 40 -7.43 12.17 14.21
N GLU A 41 -7.09 13.31 14.84
CA GLU A 41 -8.03 14.44 15.06
C GLU A 41 -8.33 15.18 13.75
N SER A 42 -7.42 15.18 12.78
CA SER A 42 -7.58 15.88 11.49
C SER A 42 -8.23 15.05 10.39
N ASP A 43 -8.17 13.71 10.46
CA ASP A 43 -8.73 12.81 9.46
C ASP A 43 -9.69 11.79 10.09
N TYR A 44 -10.99 12.10 10.00
CA TYR A 44 -12.04 11.22 10.51
C TYR A 44 -11.99 9.82 9.87
N THR A 45 -11.74 9.74 8.57
CA THR A 45 -11.81 8.46 7.85
C THR A 45 -10.70 7.52 8.30
N THR A 46 -9.50 8.02 8.42
CA THR A 46 -8.36 7.29 8.98
C THR A 46 -8.59 6.91 10.44
N MET A 47 -9.04 7.85 11.27
CA MET A 47 -9.35 7.57 12.67
C MET A 47 -10.40 6.47 12.81
N HIS A 48 -11.52 6.55 12.08
CA HIS A 48 -12.62 5.58 12.14
C HIS A 48 -12.17 4.18 11.69
N GLN A 49 -11.32 4.10 10.66
CA GLN A 49 -10.81 2.83 10.17
C GLN A 49 -9.79 2.20 11.14
N MET A 50 -8.91 3.02 11.70
CA MET A 50 -7.80 2.53 12.52
C MET A 50 -8.15 2.31 14.00
N LEU A 51 -9.18 2.98 14.52
CA LEU A 51 -9.50 2.97 15.94
C LEU A 51 -10.98 2.64 16.18
N GLU A 52 -11.26 1.64 17.02
CA GLU A 52 -12.60 1.42 17.54
C GLU A 52 -12.90 2.26 18.78
N ASN A 53 -11.85 2.48 19.60
CA ASN A 53 -11.93 3.22 20.85
C ASN A 53 -10.92 4.40 20.84
N PRO A 54 -11.19 5.48 20.08
CA PRO A 54 -10.26 6.60 19.94
C PRO A 54 -9.86 7.25 21.26
N GLU A 55 -10.75 7.26 22.25
CA GLU A 55 -10.49 7.83 23.57
C GLU A 55 -9.36 7.12 24.32
N ASP A 56 -9.14 5.82 24.07
CA ASP A 56 -8.03 5.06 24.67
C ASP A 56 -6.68 5.53 24.14
N PHE A 57 -6.66 6.18 22.97
CA PHE A 57 -5.49 6.80 22.34
C PHE A 57 -5.42 8.32 22.60
N HIS A 58 -6.19 8.83 23.55
CA HIS A 58 -6.25 10.25 23.92
C HIS A 58 -6.75 11.20 22.82
N ILE A 59 -7.48 10.67 21.83
CA ILE A 59 -8.10 11.48 20.76
C ILE A 59 -9.27 12.28 21.35
N ASP A 60 -9.26 13.59 21.11
CA ASP A 60 -10.35 14.48 21.49
C ASP A 60 -11.41 14.55 20.39
N LEU A 61 -12.44 13.70 20.50
CA LEU A 61 -13.52 13.61 19.51
C LEU A 61 -14.24 14.95 19.26
N SER A 62 -14.13 15.94 20.17
CA SER A 62 -14.71 17.27 19.95
C SER A 62 -13.96 18.10 18.88
N LYS A 63 -12.74 17.69 18.51
CA LYS A 63 -11.94 18.32 17.46
C LYS A 63 -12.07 17.62 16.11
N VAL A 64 -12.59 16.39 16.09
CA VAL A 64 -12.72 15.59 14.88
C VAL A 64 -13.91 16.07 14.08
N GLU A 65 -13.67 16.55 12.85
CA GLU A 65 -14.71 16.89 11.90
C GLU A 65 -15.05 15.67 11.05
N VAL A 66 -16.33 15.27 11.03
CA VAL A 66 -16.79 14.14 10.21
C VAL A 66 -16.88 14.60 8.75
N SER A 67 -15.88 14.25 7.96
CA SER A 67 -15.78 14.59 6.53
C SER A 67 -14.92 13.55 5.79
N LEU A 68 -14.95 13.60 4.46
CA LEU A 68 -14.04 12.81 3.59
C LEU A 68 -12.65 13.45 3.45
N GLY A 69 -12.37 14.50 4.22
CA GLY A 69 -11.16 15.30 4.06
C GLY A 69 -11.21 16.20 2.81
N ASP A 70 -10.14 16.95 2.57
CA ASP A 70 -9.97 17.76 1.38
C ASP A 70 -9.34 16.93 0.26
N PHE A 71 -9.79 17.12 -0.99
CA PHE A 71 -9.23 16.40 -2.13
C PHE A 71 -7.76 16.77 -2.40
N ILE A 72 -7.39 18.02 -2.14
CA ILE A 72 -6.01 18.50 -2.13
C ILE A 72 -5.75 19.09 -0.75
N THR A 73 -4.84 18.49 -0.01
CA THR A 73 -4.48 18.97 1.32
C THR A 73 -3.39 20.04 1.24
N ASP A 74 -3.62 21.21 1.84
CA ASP A 74 -2.60 22.28 1.99
C ASP A 74 -1.96 22.20 3.39
N ASN A 75 -1.08 21.21 3.57
CA ASN A 75 -0.40 20.95 4.85
C ASN A 75 1.10 21.28 4.83
N ASP A 76 1.62 21.89 3.78
CA ASP A 76 3.03 22.23 3.59
C ASP A 76 3.65 22.98 4.76
N LYS A 77 2.86 23.89 5.38
CA LYS A 77 3.33 24.67 6.53
C LYS A 77 3.52 23.79 7.76
N GLU A 78 2.56 22.93 8.02
CA GLU A 78 2.59 22.00 9.15
C GLU A 78 3.73 21.01 9.02
N ILE A 79 3.89 20.40 7.84
CA ILE A 79 5.02 19.50 7.55
C ILE A 79 6.36 20.18 7.81
N LYS A 80 6.54 21.44 7.37
CA LYS A 80 7.77 22.20 7.61
C LYS A 80 8.00 22.49 9.10
N GLU A 81 6.95 22.76 9.87
CA GLU A 81 7.02 22.96 11.33
C GLU A 81 7.40 21.63 12.02
N ASN A 82 6.80 20.53 11.62
CA ASN A 82 7.10 19.18 12.13
C ASN A 82 8.53 18.74 11.80
N LEU A 83 9.02 18.98 10.57
CA LEU A 83 10.42 18.75 10.20
C LEU A 83 11.39 19.57 11.04
N ASN A 84 11.09 20.85 11.31
CA ASN A 84 11.94 21.68 12.17
C ASN A 84 12.00 21.14 13.60
N THR A 85 10.88 20.65 14.12
CA THR A 85 10.81 20.03 15.44
C THR A 85 11.59 18.72 15.45
N LEU A 86 11.39 17.86 14.45
CA LEU A 86 12.13 16.61 14.27
C LEU A 86 13.64 16.84 14.27
N HIS A 87 14.12 17.81 13.49
CA HIS A 87 15.53 18.17 13.39
C HIS A 87 16.12 18.81 14.66
N SER A 88 15.28 19.19 15.63
CA SER A 88 15.76 19.68 16.94
C SER A 88 16.23 18.55 17.87
N PHE A 89 15.82 17.31 17.61
CA PHE A 89 16.26 16.15 18.37
C PHE A 89 17.66 15.69 17.96
N ASP A 90 18.47 15.33 18.96
CA ASP A 90 19.77 14.71 18.71
C ASP A 90 19.57 13.23 18.33
N TYR A 91 19.69 12.92 17.04
CA TYR A 91 19.54 11.57 16.48
C TYR A 91 20.37 10.52 17.21
N ASP A 92 21.61 10.85 17.63
CA ASP A 92 22.49 9.89 18.32
C ASP A 92 21.98 9.55 19.73
N SER A 93 21.17 10.41 20.33
CA SER A 93 20.56 10.19 21.65
C SER A 93 19.31 9.30 21.61
N LEU A 94 18.77 8.98 20.42
CA LEU A 94 17.58 8.16 20.24
C LEU A 94 17.93 6.66 20.35
N ASP A 95 16.98 5.86 20.84
CA ASP A 95 17.10 4.40 20.79
C ASP A 95 16.91 3.85 19.35
N HIS A 96 16.89 2.53 19.21
CA HIS A 96 16.84 1.91 17.89
C HIS A 96 15.50 2.11 17.19
N THR A 97 14.38 1.96 17.88
CA THR A 97 13.03 2.18 17.35
C THR A 97 12.83 3.65 17.02
N GLN A 98 13.20 4.54 17.94
CA GLN A 98 13.10 5.99 17.72
C GLN A 98 13.96 6.48 16.53
N LYS A 99 15.13 5.88 16.31
CA LYS A 99 15.94 6.17 15.12
C LYS A 99 15.27 5.78 13.82
N SER A 100 14.55 4.65 13.79
CA SER A 100 13.77 4.27 12.60
C SER A 100 12.62 5.23 12.35
N ILE A 101 11.88 5.60 13.40
CA ILE A 101 10.77 6.58 13.33
C ILE A 101 11.27 7.94 12.84
N TYR A 102 12.39 8.44 13.39
CA TYR A 102 12.99 9.70 12.96
C TYR A 102 13.30 9.72 11.46
N LEU A 103 13.92 8.65 10.96
CA LEU A 103 14.30 8.55 9.55
C LEU A 103 13.08 8.40 8.64
N GLU A 104 12.05 7.70 9.10
CA GLU A 104 10.81 7.51 8.35
C GLU A 104 10.06 8.82 8.19
N LEU A 105 9.79 9.52 9.29
CA LEU A 105 9.14 10.83 9.27
C LEU A 105 9.89 11.85 8.41
N GLU A 106 11.23 11.88 8.50
CA GLU A 106 12.05 12.77 7.67
C GLU A 106 11.85 12.48 6.18
N LYS A 107 11.80 11.20 5.80
CA LYS A 107 11.62 10.80 4.40
C LYS A 107 10.21 11.07 3.90
N GLU A 108 9.19 10.62 4.61
CA GLU A 108 7.78 10.82 4.22
C GLU A 108 7.47 12.30 4.02
N TRP A 109 7.77 13.14 5.01
CA TRP A 109 7.49 14.57 4.93
C TRP A 109 8.26 15.30 3.83
N ASN A 110 9.53 14.94 3.58
CA ASN A 110 10.26 15.52 2.46
C ASN A 110 9.71 15.08 1.10
N LEU A 111 9.26 13.84 0.96
CA LEU A 111 8.64 13.35 -0.27
C LEU A 111 7.29 14.03 -0.51
N GLU A 112 6.46 14.17 0.52
CA GLU A 112 5.18 14.86 0.46
C GLU A 112 5.33 16.31 0.02
N LEU A 113 6.27 17.07 0.60
CA LEU A 113 6.61 18.42 0.16
C LEU A 113 7.06 18.50 -1.31
N ASN A 114 7.64 17.43 -1.85
CA ASN A 114 8.01 17.38 -3.26
C ASN A 114 6.79 17.10 -4.16
N LEU A 115 5.88 16.25 -3.74
CA LEU A 115 4.64 15.93 -4.46
C LEU A 115 3.65 17.10 -4.44
N ASN A 116 3.64 17.91 -3.37
CA ASN A 116 2.79 19.09 -3.22
C ASN A 116 3.23 20.31 -4.05
N LYS A 117 4.40 20.26 -4.72
CA LYS A 117 4.83 21.38 -5.58
C LYS A 117 3.80 21.66 -6.67
N GLU A 118 3.48 22.93 -6.89
CA GLU A 118 2.48 23.38 -7.86
C GLU A 118 2.71 22.79 -9.27
N GLU A 119 3.95 22.66 -9.68
CA GLU A 119 4.33 22.09 -10.98
C GLU A 119 4.16 20.57 -11.07
N ILE A 120 4.02 19.87 -9.94
CA ILE A 120 3.92 18.41 -9.82
C ILE A 120 2.51 17.96 -9.46
N LEU A 121 1.83 18.71 -8.59
CA LEU A 121 0.56 18.36 -7.95
C LEU A 121 -0.50 17.78 -8.90
N TYR A 122 -0.60 18.33 -10.12
CA TYR A 122 -1.60 17.91 -11.10
C TYR A 122 -1.15 16.75 -12.02
N ASN A 123 -0.01 16.12 -11.75
CA ASN A 123 0.45 14.96 -12.52
C ASN A 123 -0.17 13.62 -12.04
N THR A 124 -0.78 13.60 -10.84
CA THR A 124 -1.40 12.39 -10.30
C THR A 124 -2.65 12.00 -11.12
N ASN A 125 -2.69 10.77 -11.62
CA ASN A 125 -3.90 10.23 -12.26
C ASN A 125 -4.92 9.83 -11.19
N VAL A 126 -6.03 10.57 -11.10
CA VAL A 126 -7.10 10.33 -10.13
C VAL A 126 -8.23 9.46 -10.68
N LEU A 127 -8.16 9.11 -11.98
CA LEU A 127 -9.18 8.38 -12.73
C LEU A 127 -8.67 7.03 -13.28
N SER A 128 -7.69 6.41 -12.63
CA SER A 128 -7.23 5.08 -13.04
C SER A 128 -8.40 4.08 -13.06
N SER A 129 -8.44 3.23 -14.06
CA SER A 129 -9.43 2.16 -14.18
C SER A 129 -9.28 1.07 -13.11
N MET A 130 -8.12 1.00 -12.45
CA MET A 130 -7.79 0.00 -11.45
C MET A 130 -7.87 0.55 -10.02
N ASN A 131 -7.52 1.82 -9.84
CA ASN A 131 -7.32 2.42 -8.53
C ASN A 131 -7.78 3.90 -8.48
N GLY A 132 -8.73 4.27 -9.35
CA GLY A 132 -9.29 5.63 -9.37
C GLY A 132 -10.14 5.93 -8.15
N ILE A 133 -10.26 7.22 -7.80
CA ILE A 133 -11.03 7.67 -6.63
C ILE A 133 -12.49 7.22 -6.70
N HIS A 134 -13.07 7.14 -7.89
CA HIS A 134 -14.45 6.65 -8.09
C HIS A 134 -14.62 5.19 -7.61
N GLU A 135 -13.63 4.33 -7.81
CA GLU A 135 -13.63 2.95 -7.31
C GLU A 135 -13.30 2.89 -5.81
N GLN A 136 -12.34 3.68 -5.36
CA GLN A 136 -11.95 3.71 -3.95
C GLN A 136 -13.11 4.12 -3.04
N LEU A 137 -13.98 5.05 -3.47
CA LEU A 137 -15.16 5.43 -2.68
C LEU A 137 -16.23 4.33 -2.60
N ILE A 138 -16.40 3.54 -3.66
CA ILE A 138 -17.27 2.35 -3.60
C ILE A 138 -16.72 1.37 -2.57
N THR A 139 -15.44 1.04 -2.65
CA THR A 139 -14.78 0.15 -1.68
C THR A 139 -14.91 0.69 -0.27
N PHE A 140 -14.62 1.98 -0.05
CA PHE A 140 -14.71 2.61 1.27
C PHE A 140 -16.11 2.46 1.89
N PHE A 141 -17.18 2.79 1.17
CA PHE A 141 -18.54 2.68 1.71
C PHE A 141 -19.08 1.25 1.75
N SER A 142 -18.60 0.35 0.90
CA SER A 142 -18.98 -1.07 0.92
C SER A 142 -18.30 -1.87 2.03
N GLU A 143 -17.25 -1.33 2.63
CA GLU A 143 -16.53 -1.95 3.75
C GLU A 143 -16.61 -1.08 5.04
N TYR A 144 -17.44 -0.02 5.02
CA TYR A 144 -17.57 0.88 6.16
C TYR A 144 -18.21 0.18 7.35
N THR A 145 -17.50 0.10 8.47
CA THR A 145 -17.92 -0.61 9.67
C THR A 145 -18.79 0.27 10.58
N LEU A 146 -19.94 -0.23 10.99
CA LEU A 146 -20.83 0.42 11.98
C LEU A 146 -20.76 -0.33 13.30
N ARG A 147 -20.30 0.33 14.37
CA ARG A 147 -20.14 -0.26 15.71
C ARG A 147 -21.26 0.15 16.65
N ASN A 148 -21.82 1.35 16.43
CA ASN A 148 -22.81 1.96 17.33
C ASN A 148 -23.71 2.97 16.58
N GLU A 149 -24.65 3.58 17.31
CA GLU A 149 -25.58 4.57 16.74
C GLU A 149 -24.89 5.86 16.28
N GLN A 150 -23.76 6.24 16.87
CA GLN A 150 -23.03 7.44 16.46
C GLN A 150 -22.39 7.21 15.08
N ASP A 151 -21.83 6.03 14.83
CA ASP A 151 -21.25 5.70 13.51
C ASP A 151 -22.30 5.80 12.40
N VAL A 152 -23.57 5.44 12.66
CA VAL A 152 -24.65 5.63 11.67
C VAL A 152 -24.93 7.11 11.41
N LYS A 153 -24.83 7.96 12.42
CA LYS A 153 -25.00 9.42 12.25
C LYS A 153 -23.85 10.00 11.46
N ASP A 154 -22.64 9.57 11.76
CA ASP A 154 -21.43 10.01 11.09
C ASP A 154 -21.39 9.54 9.63
N LEU A 155 -21.79 8.30 9.36
CA LEU A 155 -21.99 7.78 8.00
C LEU A 155 -22.93 8.68 7.18
N ILE A 156 -24.06 9.09 7.75
CA ILE A 156 -25.00 10.00 7.07
C ILE A 156 -24.34 11.35 6.75
N VAL A 157 -23.47 11.85 7.62
CA VAL A 157 -22.68 13.07 7.37
C VAL A 157 -21.68 12.86 6.26
N LEU A 158 -20.93 11.74 6.28
CA LEU A 158 -19.95 11.39 5.23
C LEU A 158 -20.62 11.27 3.85
N ILE A 159 -21.76 10.57 3.75
CA ILE A 159 -22.46 10.45 2.47
C ILE A 159 -22.92 11.82 1.95
N LYS A 160 -23.37 12.72 2.84
CA LYS A 160 -23.72 14.08 2.47
C LYS A 160 -22.53 14.94 2.08
N ASP A 161 -21.31 14.57 2.46
CA ASP A 161 -20.08 15.24 2.08
C ASP A 161 -19.55 14.80 0.70
N VAL A 162 -19.99 13.64 0.18
CA VAL A 162 -19.61 13.16 -1.16
C VAL A 162 -19.79 14.22 -2.26
N PRO A 163 -20.90 15.00 -2.32
CA PRO A 163 -21.03 16.06 -3.31
C PRO A 163 -19.90 17.10 -3.28
N ARG A 164 -19.47 17.56 -2.09
CA ARG A 164 -18.35 18.52 -1.96
C ARG A 164 -17.05 17.89 -2.44
N TYR A 165 -16.75 16.69 -1.97
CA TYR A 165 -15.53 15.97 -2.33
C TYR A 165 -15.44 15.74 -3.86
N PHE A 166 -16.56 15.39 -4.51
CA PHE A 166 -16.62 15.26 -5.96
C PHE A 166 -16.49 16.61 -6.69
N ASP A 167 -17.01 17.70 -6.13
CA ASP A 167 -16.83 19.03 -6.73
C ASP A 167 -15.36 19.45 -6.73
N GLU A 168 -14.60 19.12 -5.69
CA GLU A 168 -13.15 19.35 -5.61
C GLU A 168 -12.40 18.45 -6.60
N MET A 169 -12.72 17.15 -6.66
CA MET A 169 -12.15 16.23 -7.66
C MET A 169 -12.44 16.71 -9.09
N ILE A 170 -13.65 17.15 -9.39
CA ILE A 170 -14.02 17.71 -10.69
C ILE A 170 -13.22 18.99 -10.99
N ALA A 171 -12.97 19.83 -9.99
CA ALA A 171 -12.13 21.02 -10.17
C ALA A 171 -10.68 20.64 -10.50
N TYR A 172 -10.15 19.60 -9.84
CA TYR A 172 -8.84 19.03 -10.14
C TYR A 172 -8.76 18.49 -11.59
N ILE A 173 -9.73 17.67 -12.00
CA ILE A 173 -9.83 17.12 -13.36
C ILE A 173 -9.87 18.23 -14.42
N LYS A 174 -10.67 19.27 -14.19
CA LYS A 174 -10.72 20.44 -15.09
C LYS A 174 -9.36 21.13 -15.18
N LYS A 175 -8.65 21.24 -14.08
CA LYS A 175 -7.31 21.81 -14.07
C LYS A 175 -6.31 20.94 -14.83
N GLN A 176 -6.41 19.62 -14.70
CA GLN A 176 -5.62 18.70 -15.53
C GLN A 176 -5.90 18.88 -17.02
N ALA A 177 -7.18 18.99 -17.41
CA ALA A 177 -7.56 19.25 -18.81
C ALA A 177 -6.99 20.58 -19.33
N ASP A 178 -7.10 21.67 -18.56
CA ASP A 178 -6.53 22.98 -18.89
C ASP A 178 -4.98 22.96 -19.03
N MET A 179 -4.32 21.98 -18.45
CA MET A 179 -2.87 21.83 -18.45
C MET A 179 -2.36 20.78 -19.45
N ASP A 180 -3.23 20.16 -20.24
CA ASP A 180 -2.94 19.00 -21.10
C ASP A 180 -2.36 17.80 -20.31
N LEU A 181 -2.88 17.54 -19.12
CA LEU A 181 -2.47 16.46 -18.22
C LEU A 181 -3.56 15.39 -18.01
N LEU A 182 -4.79 15.63 -18.48
CA LEU A 182 -5.90 14.71 -18.26
C LEU A 182 -5.70 13.45 -19.11
N MET A 183 -5.41 12.33 -18.44
CA MET A 183 -5.13 11.04 -19.06
C MET A 183 -5.81 9.92 -18.26
N TYR A 184 -6.62 9.11 -18.91
CA TYR A 184 -7.22 7.89 -18.35
C TYR A 184 -7.78 7.03 -19.49
N ASP A 185 -8.01 5.73 -19.23
CA ASP A 185 -8.72 4.89 -20.20
C ASP A 185 -10.20 5.28 -20.22
N THR A 186 -10.55 6.13 -21.21
CA THR A 186 -11.88 6.71 -21.33
C THR A 186 -12.97 5.63 -21.32
N LYS A 187 -12.75 4.52 -22.03
CA LYS A 187 -13.76 3.47 -22.13
C LYS A 187 -13.96 2.75 -20.80
N SER A 188 -12.88 2.36 -20.16
CA SER A 188 -12.94 1.61 -18.88
C SER A 188 -13.54 2.48 -17.79
N VAL A 189 -13.06 3.71 -17.62
CA VAL A 189 -13.52 4.63 -16.56
C VAL A 189 -14.98 5.06 -16.75
N LEU A 190 -15.38 5.44 -17.98
CA LEU A 190 -16.79 5.84 -18.22
C LEU A 190 -17.74 4.65 -18.03
N ASN A 191 -17.34 3.44 -18.43
CA ASN A 191 -18.16 2.24 -18.21
C ASN A 191 -18.29 1.91 -16.73
N SER A 192 -17.20 1.94 -15.96
CA SER A 192 -17.23 1.69 -14.53
C SER A 192 -18.16 2.67 -13.80
N ILE A 193 -18.00 3.98 -14.06
CA ILE A 193 -18.88 5.00 -13.45
C ILE A 193 -20.35 4.78 -13.86
N GLN A 194 -20.62 4.40 -15.11
CA GLN A 194 -21.98 4.09 -15.56
C GLN A 194 -22.55 2.84 -14.85
N GLU A 195 -21.75 1.79 -14.68
CA GLU A 195 -22.14 0.59 -13.93
C GLU A 195 -22.47 0.91 -12.48
N ILE A 196 -21.69 1.76 -11.81
CA ILE A 196 -21.99 2.26 -10.47
C ILE A 196 -23.34 2.98 -10.43
N ILE A 197 -23.63 3.83 -11.40
CA ILE A 197 -24.90 4.56 -11.47
C ILE A 197 -26.07 3.61 -11.74
N ASP A 198 -25.89 2.64 -12.62
CA ASP A 198 -26.93 1.68 -13.01
C ASP A 198 -27.25 0.68 -11.88
N SER A 199 -26.25 0.35 -11.04
CA SER A 199 -26.40 -0.56 -9.90
C SER A 199 -27.13 0.07 -8.70
N ARG A 200 -27.43 1.35 -8.70
CA ARG A 200 -27.90 2.13 -7.54
C ARG A 200 -29.05 1.51 -6.73
N GLU A 201 -29.91 0.69 -7.35
CA GLU A 201 -31.03 0.01 -6.66
C GLU A 201 -30.58 -1.26 -5.94
N ASP A 202 -29.54 -1.92 -6.43
CA ASP A 202 -29.00 -3.19 -5.91
C ASP A 202 -27.49 -3.09 -5.62
N SER A 203 -26.97 -1.89 -5.27
CA SER A 203 -25.53 -1.68 -5.07
C SER A 203 -24.99 -2.40 -3.83
N SER A 204 -23.73 -2.84 -3.90
CA SER A 204 -22.99 -3.40 -2.77
C SER A 204 -22.96 -2.44 -1.58
N VAL A 205 -22.75 -1.14 -1.84
CA VAL A 205 -22.78 -0.06 -0.83
C VAL A 205 -24.11 -0.07 -0.08
N THR A 206 -25.24 -0.04 -0.79
CA THR A 206 -26.57 -0.04 -0.15
C THR A 206 -26.77 -1.32 0.65
N SER A 207 -26.49 -2.47 0.04
CA SER A 207 -26.68 -3.78 0.66
C SER A 207 -25.84 -3.94 1.93
N HIS A 208 -24.57 -3.56 1.87
CA HIS A 208 -23.64 -3.60 3.00
C HIS A 208 -24.15 -2.72 4.15
N LEU A 209 -24.38 -1.44 3.88
CA LEU A 209 -24.80 -0.49 4.93
C LEU A 209 -26.14 -0.85 5.59
N MET A 210 -27.08 -1.41 4.82
CA MET A 210 -28.34 -1.92 5.40
C MET A 210 -28.10 -3.12 6.32
N ASN A 211 -27.22 -4.05 5.95
CA ASN A 211 -26.85 -5.19 6.77
C ASN A 211 -26.11 -4.77 8.04
N GLU A 212 -25.19 -3.80 7.94
CA GLU A 212 -24.50 -3.25 9.10
C GLU A 212 -25.47 -2.63 10.11
N ILE A 213 -26.42 -1.80 9.65
CA ILE A 213 -27.46 -1.22 10.52
C ILE A 213 -28.32 -2.33 11.15
N ASP A 214 -28.65 -3.41 10.41
CA ASP A 214 -29.40 -4.55 10.94
C ASP A 214 -28.63 -5.31 12.03
N SER A 215 -27.33 -5.33 11.98
CA SER A 215 -26.46 -5.99 12.96
C SER A 215 -26.42 -5.27 14.30
N LEU A 216 -26.60 -3.93 14.30
CA LEU A 216 -26.51 -3.10 15.50
C LEU A 216 -27.64 -3.40 16.51
N SER A 217 -27.33 -3.20 17.80
CA SER A 217 -28.31 -3.28 18.89
C SER A 217 -28.83 -1.89 19.25
N ILE A 218 -29.48 -1.23 18.28
CA ILE A 218 -30.03 0.13 18.43
C ILE A 218 -31.55 0.17 18.21
N ASP A 219 -32.19 1.17 18.79
CA ASP A 219 -33.58 1.48 18.48
C ASP A 219 -33.67 2.24 17.14
N SER A 220 -34.81 2.20 16.47
CA SER A 220 -35.03 3.02 15.25
C SER A 220 -34.21 2.62 14.01
N LYS A 221 -33.82 1.34 13.86
CA LYS A 221 -33.08 0.85 12.67
C LYS A 221 -33.73 1.26 11.34
N GLU A 222 -35.06 1.08 11.22
CA GLU A 222 -35.78 1.42 10.00
C GLU A 222 -35.74 2.93 9.67
N ASP A 223 -35.71 3.80 10.68
CA ASP A 223 -35.56 5.24 10.47
C ASP A 223 -34.14 5.57 9.95
N TYR A 224 -33.12 4.92 10.50
CA TYR A 224 -31.74 5.08 10.01
C TYR A 224 -31.54 4.51 8.61
N LYS A 225 -32.06 3.32 8.32
CA LYS A 225 -32.04 2.75 6.97
C LYS A 225 -32.66 3.71 5.95
N SER A 226 -33.85 4.22 6.27
CA SER A 226 -34.55 5.17 5.39
C SER A 226 -33.74 6.45 5.18
N LYS A 227 -33.03 6.96 6.21
CA LYS A 227 -32.17 8.15 6.08
C LYS A 227 -30.93 7.85 5.25
N VAL A 228 -30.27 6.70 5.44
CA VAL A 228 -29.10 6.29 4.65
C VAL A 228 -29.50 6.09 3.19
N GLU A 229 -30.59 5.38 2.90
CA GLU A 229 -31.12 5.26 1.53
C GLU A 229 -31.38 6.64 0.91
N GLN A 230 -31.99 7.56 1.65
CA GLN A 230 -32.27 8.90 1.16
C GLN A 230 -31.00 9.67 0.78
N VAL A 231 -29.95 9.62 1.61
CA VAL A 231 -28.69 10.33 1.28
C VAL A 231 -27.91 9.64 0.18
N LEU A 232 -27.95 8.30 0.08
CA LEU A 232 -27.39 7.58 -1.07
C LEU A 232 -28.05 8.02 -2.38
N GLN A 233 -29.38 8.09 -2.41
CA GLN A 233 -30.11 8.48 -3.60
C GLN A 233 -30.00 9.96 -3.96
N ASN A 234 -29.83 10.85 -2.97
CA ASN A 234 -29.85 12.29 -3.20
C ASN A 234 -28.45 12.93 -3.32
N ASP A 235 -27.44 12.32 -2.70
CA ASP A 235 -26.10 12.89 -2.58
C ASP A 235 -25.04 11.98 -3.25
N PHE A 236 -25.01 10.68 -2.94
CA PHE A 236 -23.98 9.77 -3.43
C PHE A 236 -24.09 9.51 -4.95
N PHE A 237 -25.12 8.82 -5.43
CA PHE A 237 -25.27 8.49 -6.85
C PHE A 237 -25.36 9.70 -7.78
N PRO A 238 -26.04 10.81 -7.41
CA PRO A 238 -25.99 12.02 -8.22
C PRO A 238 -24.60 12.63 -8.38
N SER A 239 -23.68 12.38 -7.43
CA SER A 239 -22.28 12.83 -7.56
C SER A 239 -21.55 12.07 -8.65
N TYR A 240 -21.75 10.76 -8.75
CA TYR A 240 -21.24 9.95 -9.87
C TYR A 240 -21.82 10.40 -11.23
N GLN A 241 -23.11 10.73 -11.27
CA GLN A 241 -23.70 11.27 -12.51
C GLN A 241 -23.04 12.59 -12.92
N ARG A 242 -22.77 13.49 -11.97
CA ARG A 242 -22.06 14.76 -12.29
C ARG A 242 -20.63 14.53 -12.75
N LEU A 243 -19.93 13.55 -12.16
CA LEU A 243 -18.60 13.14 -12.61
C LEU A 243 -18.68 12.64 -14.06
N LEU A 244 -19.57 11.70 -14.36
CA LEU A 244 -19.78 11.16 -15.70
C LEU A 244 -20.07 12.26 -16.72
N ASP A 245 -21.03 13.14 -16.43
CA ASP A 245 -21.39 14.26 -17.30
C ASP A 245 -20.19 15.20 -17.55
N THR A 246 -19.35 15.40 -16.53
CA THR A 246 -18.13 16.20 -16.67
C THR A 246 -17.12 15.49 -17.55
N LEU A 247 -16.85 14.21 -17.33
CA LEU A 247 -15.89 13.45 -18.14
C LEU A 247 -16.29 13.38 -19.60
N ILE A 248 -17.57 13.18 -19.89
CA ILE A 248 -18.10 13.24 -21.27
C ILE A 248 -17.87 14.63 -21.89
N GLN A 249 -18.06 15.71 -21.12
CA GLN A 249 -17.83 17.08 -21.62
C GLN A 249 -16.35 17.34 -21.92
N TYR A 250 -15.42 16.70 -21.22
CA TYR A 250 -13.98 16.88 -21.37
C TYR A 250 -13.30 15.77 -22.18
N GLU A 251 -14.07 14.86 -22.80
CA GLU A 251 -13.53 13.70 -23.54
C GLU A 251 -12.55 14.12 -24.65
N ASP A 252 -12.85 15.19 -25.39
CA ASP A 252 -11.96 15.73 -26.43
C ASP A 252 -10.64 16.32 -25.91
N GLN A 253 -10.50 16.49 -24.59
CA GLN A 253 -9.30 17.01 -23.92
C GLN A 253 -8.48 15.90 -23.25
N VAL A 254 -8.95 14.66 -23.28
CA VAL A 254 -8.18 13.51 -22.79
C VAL A 254 -7.03 13.25 -23.75
N ILE A 255 -5.81 13.29 -23.21
CA ILE A 255 -4.64 12.96 -24.01
C ILE A 255 -4.51 11.43 -24.18
N PRO A 256 -3.91 10.96 -25.27
CA PRO A 256 -3.70 9.53 -25.50
C PRO A 256 -2.90 8.89 -24.34
N MET A 257 -3.24 7.65 -24.00
CA MET A 257 -2.52 6.87 -23.00
C MET A 257 -1.04 6.79 -23.36
N THR A 258 -0.19 7.24 -22.45
CA THR A 258 1.25 7.32 -22.68
C THR A 258 2.04 7.30 -21.36
N GLY A 259 3.33 7.02 -21.43
CA GLY A 259 4.21 7.12 -20.28
C GLY A 259 4.41 8.58 -19.81
N LEU A 260 4.68 8.75 -18.52
CA LEU A 260 4.99 10.06 -17.91
C LEU A 260 6.19 10.77 -18.58
N TYR A 261 7.03 10.03 -19.32
CA TYR A 261 8.11 10.60 -20.14
C TYR A 261 7.61 11.71 -21.07
N TYR A 262 6.42 11.56 -21.64
CA TYR A 262 5.83 12.51 -22.59
C TYR A 262 4.96 13.59 -21.93
N ILE A 263 4.75 13.47 -20.63
CA ILE A 263 3.92 14.41 -19.86
C ILE A 263 4.78 15.55 -19.32
N LYS A 264 4.23 16.75 -19.29
CA LYS A 264 4.89 17.91 -18.71
C LYS A 264 5.24 17.64 -17.24
N ASN A 265 6.51 17.85 -16.87
CA ASN A 265 7.08 17.51 -15.56
C ASN A 265 7.00 16.02 -15.18
N GLY A 266 6.50 15.16 -16.07
CA GLY A 266 6.22 13.75 -15.80
C GLY A 266 7.45 12.96 -15.35
N LYS A 267 8.64 13.22 -15.93
CA LYS A 267 9.89 12.55 -15.48
C LYS A 267 10.30 12.95 -14.07
N GLU A 268 10.07 14.18 -13.66
CA GLU A 268 10.37 14.63 -12.30
C GLU A 268 9.34 14.04 -11.32
N TYR A 269 8.06 14.09 -11.67
CA TYR A 269 7.00 13.44 -10.93
C TYR A 269 7.27 11.94 -10.77
N TYR A 270 7.66 11.25 -11.85
CA TYR A 270 7.92 9.81 -11.81
C TYR A 270 9.07 9.42 -10.86
N LYS A 271 10.09 10.27 -10.69
CA LYS A 271 11.13 10.01 -9.68
C LYS A 271 10.58 9.97 -8.27
N TYR A 272 9.64 10.87 -7.94
CA TYR A 272 8.98 10.86 -6.63
C TYR A 272 8.07 9.64 -6.47
N ILE A 273 7.36 9.26 -7.54
CA ILE A 273 6.55 8.04 -7.56
C ILE A 273 7.43 6.80 -7.35
N VAL A 274 8.58 6.71 -8.01
CA VAL A 274 9.52 5.58 -7.81
C VAL A 274 10.05 5.55 -6.38
N GLU A 275 10.40 6.71 -5.79
CA GLU A 275 10.82 6.79 -4.39
C GLU A 275 9.71 6.32 -3.46
N GLN A 276 8.48 6.77 -3.65
CA GLN A 276 7.31 6.36 -2.87
C GLN A 276 7.02 4.86 -3.00
N ALA A 277 6.98 4.36 -4.25
CA ALA A 277 6.64 2.96 -4.54
C ALA A 277 7.70 1.97 -4.07
N THR A 278 8.98 2.36 -4.09
CA THR A 278 10.09 1.44 -3.78
C THR A 278 10.68 1.61 -2.39
N GLY A 279 10.37 2.72 -1.72
CA GLY A 279 10.95 3.06 -0.42
C GLY A 279 12.45 3.37 -0.47
N THR A 280 13.02 3.68 -1.65
CA THR A 280 14.46 3.96 -1.80
C THR A 280 14.73 5.19 -2.66
N THR A 281 15.78 5.93 -2.31
CA THR A 281 16.32 7.07 -3.07
C THR A 281 17.35 6.68 -4.12
N LYS A 282 17.50 5.39 -4.44
CA LYS A 282 18.36 4.95 -5.54
C LYS A 282 17.91 5.59 -6.85
N SER A 283 18.89 5.92 -7.72
CA SER A 283 18.53 6.43 -9.05
C SER A 283 17.82 5.36 -9.88
N ILE A 284 16.93 5.79 -10.78
CA ILE A 284 16.18 4.91 -11.68
C ILE A 284 17.12 4.00 -12.47
N GLU A 285 18.25 4.54 -12.94
CA GLU A 285 19.27 3.76 -13.67
C GLU A 285 19.91 2.66 -12.79
N THR A 286 20.00 2.90 -11.49
CA THR A 286 20.48 1.88 -10.54
C THR A 286 19.45 0.79 -10.37
N ILE A 287 18.18 1.15 -10.22
CA ILE A 287 17.04 0.21 -10.11
C ILE A 287 16.94 -0.64 -11.38
N GLN A 288 16.98 -0.01 -12.57
CA GLN A 288 16.97 -0.72 -13.85
C GLN A 288 18.09 -1.75 -13.93
N LYS A 289 19.30 -1.36 -13.59
CA LYS A 289 20.45 -2.26 -13.62
C LYS A 289 20.33 -3.42 -12.64
N GLU A 290 19.79 -3.19 -11.46
CA GLU A 290 19.54 -4.26 -10.48
C GLU A 290 18.48 -5.26 -11.00
N LEU A 291 17.40 -4.77 -11.61
CA LEU A 291 16.36 -5.59 -12.25
C LEU A 291 16.89 -6.36 -13.45
N GLU A 292 17.66 -5.73 -14.34
CA GLU A 292 18.29 -6.39 -15.50
C GLU A 292 19.23 -7.52 -15.06
N ASN A 293 20.05 -7.31 -14.04
CA ASN A 293 20.91 -8.34 -13.50
C ASN A 293 20.12 -9.50 -12.90
N ALA A 294 19.06 -9.21 -12.14
CA ALA A 294 18.19 -10.23 -11.56
C ALA A 294 17.46 -11.03 -12.65
N LEU A 295 16.94 -10.36 -13.68
CA LEU A 295 16.32 -11.00 -14.85
C LEU A 295 17.30 -11.94 -15.57
N ASP A 296 18.51 -11.47 -15.85
CA ASP A 296 19.55 -12.25 -16.52
C ASP A 296 19.96 -13.49 -15.72
N GLU A 297 20.11 -13.36 -14.41
CA GLU A 297 20.47 -14.49 -13.53
C GLU A 297 19.32 -15.51 -13.46
N THR A 298 18.10 -15.05 -13.28
CA THR A 298 16.90 -15.91 -13.23
C THR A 298 16.69 -16.63 -14.56
N LEU A 299 16.84 -15.94 -15.70
CA LEU A 299 16.73 -16.54 -17.02
C LEU A 299 17.79 -17.65 -17.25
N LYS A 300 19.03 -17.41 -16.82
CA LYS A 300 20.10 -18.43 -16.89
C LYS A 300 19.75 -19.67 -16.08
N ASP A 301 19.13 -19.49 -14.92
CA ASP A 301 18.73 -20.62 -14.07
C ASP A 301 17.49 -21.33 -14.62
N TYR A 302 16.53 -20.59 -15.18
CA TYR A 302 15.37 -21.16 -15.84
C TYR A 302 15.76 -22.01 -17.05
N LEU A 303 16.66 -21.54 -17.90
CA LEU A 303 17.15 -22.24 -19.08
C LEU A 303 17.96 -23.54 -18.77
N LYS A 304 18.37 -23.73 -17.50
CA LYS A 304 19.02 -24.99 -17.06
C LYS A 304 18.01 -26.06 -16.64
N LEU A 305 16.74 -25.71 -16.51
CA LEU A 305 15.72 -26.68 -16.14
C LEU A 305 15.51 -27.69 -17.29
N SER A 306 15.35 -28.94 -16.91
CA SER A 306 14.96 -30.04 -17.82
C SER A 306 13.77 -30.74 -17.17
N ASP A 307 12.74 -31.03 -17.95
CA ASP A 307 11.56 -31.79 -17.50
C ASP A 307 10.84 -31.17 -16.29
N TYR A 308 10.19 -30.01 -16.49
CA TYR A 308 9.36 -29.37 -15.48
C TYR A 308 7.89 -29.28 -15.90
N GLU A 309 7.00 -29.30 -14.93
CA GLU A 309 5.57 -29.08 -15.17
C GLU A 309 5.32 -27.59 -15.44
N THR A 310 4.56 -27.27 -16.49
CA THR A 310 4.21 -25.91 -16.89
C THR A 310 2.97 -25.39 -16.16
N SER A 311 2.18 -26.26 -15.53
CA SER A 311 1.06 -25.86 -14.66
C SER A 311 1.11 -26.70 -13.39
N LEU A 312 1.38 -26.04 -12.26
CA LEU A 312 1.37 -26.67 -10.95
C LEU A 312 -0.02 -26.54 -10.34
N THR A 313 -0.54 -27.66 -9.84
CA THR A 313 -1.76 -27.67 -9.02
C THR A 313 -1.43 -28.10 -7.61
N THR A 314 -2.21 -27.71 -6.64
CA THR A 314 -2.15 -28.22 -5.26
C THR A 314 -3.14 -29.37 -5.08
N SER A 315 -3.23 -29.92 -3.88
CA SER A 315 -4.25 -30.90 -3.52
C SER A 315 -5.31 -30.33 -2.57
N PHE A 316 -5.28 -29.02 -2.35
CA PHE A 316 -6.26 -28.36 -1.49
C PHE A 316 -7.60 -28.24 -2.21
N THR A 317 -8.68 -28.35 -1.43
CA THR A 317 -10.05 -28.32 -1.93
C THR A 317 -10.85 -27.13 -1.40
N THR A 318 -10.32 -26.44 -0.37
CA THR A 318 -10.91 -25.23 0.20
C THR A 318 -9.84 -24.20 0.58
N VAL A 319 -10.25 -22.95 0.68
CA VAL A 319 -9.40 -21.84 1.14
C VAL A 319 -8.91 -22.09 2.57
N GLU A 320 -9.77 -22.62 3.43
CA GLU A 320 -9.45 -22.93 4.82
C GLU A 320 -8.37 -24.00 4.94
N GLU A 321 -8.34 -24.99 4.03
CA GLU A 321 -7.27 -26.00 3.97
C GLU A 321 -5.93 -25.35 3.65
N ILE A 322 -5.89 -24.41 2.70
CA ILE A 322 -4.67 -23.67 2.34
C ILE A 322 -4.18 -22.84 3.55
N LEU A 323 -5.05 -22.04 4.14
CA LEU A 323 -4.67 -21.19 5.27
C LEU A 323 -4.24 -22.02 6.49
N SER A 324 -4.94 -23.11 6.76
CA SER A 324 -4.55 -24.04 7.83
C SER A 324 -3.15 -24.63 7.59
N PHE A 325 -2.89 -25.06 6.38
CA PHE A 325 -1.57 -25.59 5.98
C PHE A 325 -0.46 -24.53 6.12
N LEU A 326 -0.71 -23.30 5.67
CA LEU A 326 0.23 -22.19 5.82
C LEU A 326 0.49 -21.90 7.31
N ASN A 327 -0.58 -21.86 8.13
CA ASN A 327 -0.48 -21.60 9.56
C ASN A 327 0.29 -22.68 10.34
N GLU A 328 0.25 -23.92 9.90
CA GLU A 328 1.04 -25.01 10.49
C GLU A 328 2.53 -24.93 10.11
N ASN A 329 2.85 -24.36 8.93
CA ASN A 329 4.18 -24.42 8.39
C ASN A 329 5.03 -23.16 8.59
N TYR A 330 4.44 -21.94 8.62
CA TYR A 330 5.18 -20.68 8.69
C TYR A 330 6.07 -20.59 9.94
N LYS A 331 5.64 -21.15 11.07
CA LYS A 331 6.35 -21.11 12.36
C LYS A 331 7.75 -21.70 12.35
N LYS A 332 8.09 -22.43 11.28
CA LYS A 332 9.45 -22.98 11.10
C LYS A 332 10.47 -21.89 10.79
N ASP A 333 10.02 -20.84 10.13
CA ASP A 333 10.89 -19.85 9.51
C ASP A 333 10.52 -18.40 9.85
N PHE A 334 9.32 -18.15 10.35
CA PHE A 334 8.82 -16.83 10.74
C PHE A 334 8.53 -16.76 12.24
N PRO A 335 8.61 -15.57 12.88
CA PRO A 335 8.16 -15.39 14.25
C PRO A 335 6.74 -15.90 14.47
N GLU A 336 6.51 -16.58 15.57
CA GLU A 336 5.14 -16.95 15.94
C GLU A 336 4.35 -15.70 16.34
N VAL A 337 3.10 -15.63 15.90
CA VAL A 337 2.11 -14.63 16.32
C VAL A 337 0.91 -15.33 16.96
N GLY A 338 0.09 -14.56 17.65
CA GLY A 338 -1.15 -15.04 18.25
C GLY A 338 -2.15 -15.58 17.25
N GLN A 339 -3.32 -15.92 17.73
CA GLN A 339 -4.39 -16.43 16.87
C GLN A 339 -4.94 -15.31 15.99
N MET A 340 -4.84 -15.49 14.68
CA MET A 340 -5.49 -14.62 13.70
C MET A 340 -6.94 -15.08 13.50
N ASN A 341 -7.90 -14.23 13.87
CA ASN A 341 -9.31 -14.42 13.55
C ASN A 341 -9.59 -13.70 12.25
N TYR A 342 -10.08 -14.40 11.25
CA TYR A 342 -10.29 -13.83 9.91
C TYR A 342 -11.58 -14.27 9.26
N GLU A 343 -12.06 -13.44 8.35
CA GLU A 343 -13.15 -13.73 7.42
C GLU A 343 -12.64 -13.62 5.99
N ILE A 344 -13.06 -14.56 5.14
CA ILE A 344 -12.78 -14.53 3.71
C ILE A 344 -14.10 -14.44 2.98
N LYS A 345 -14.24 -13.42 2.14
CA LYS A 345 -15.47 -13.16 1.40
C LYS A 345 -15.15 -12.83 -0.04
N ALA A 346 -15.97 -13.34 -0.94
CA ALA A 346 -15.90 -12.92 -2.34
C ALA A 346 -16.41 -11.49 -2.48
N LEU A 347 -15.80 -10.74 -3.41
CA LEU A 347 -16.30 -9.44 -3.84
C LEU A 347 -17.65 -9.59 -4.53
N ASP A 348 -18.51 -8.62 -4.35
CA ASP A 348 -19.73 -8.46 -5.11
C ASP A 348 -19.40 -8.00 -6.55
N ASP A 349 -20.34 -8.13 -7.48
CA ASP A 349 -20.07 -7.92 -8.91
C ASP A 349 -19.68 -6.47 -9.23
N ASP A 350 -20.24 -5.48 -8.51
CA ASP A 350 -19.95 -4.06 -8.64
C ASP A 350 -18.64 -3.61 -7.94
N GLN A 351 -18.06 -4.47 -7.09
CA GLN A 351 -16.75 -4.29 -6.49
C GLN A 351 -15.63 -5.01 -7.27
N SER A 352 -16.00 -5.85 -8.24
CA SER A 352 -15.07 -6.70 -8.98
C SER A 352 -14.46 -5.93 -10.15
N THR A 353 -13.30 -5.30 -9.95
CA THR A 353 -12.55 -4.58 -10.98
C THR A 353 -11.54 -5.50 -11.66
N ASP A 354 -11.40 -5.40 -12.99
CA ASP A 354 -10.43 -6.17 -13.76
C ASP A 354 -8.99 -5.85 -13.29
N GLY A 355 -8.21 -6.89 -13.01
CA GLY A 355 -6.83 -6.78 -12.53
C GLY A 355 -6.67 -6.69 -11.02
N VAL A 356 -7.74 -6.51 -10.26
CA VAL A 356 -7.74 -6.66 -8.79
C VAL A 356 -8.15 -8.09 -8.46
N VAL A 357 -7.24 -8.80 -7.87
CA VAL A 357 -7.39 -10.22 -7.63
C VAL A 357 -7.94 -10.55 -6.26
N ALA A 358 -7.33 -9.98 -5.25
CA ALA A 358 -7.72 -10.04 -3.87
C ALA A 358 -7.14 -8.80 -3.17
N TYR A 359 -7.67 -8.48 -1.99
CA TYR A 359 -7.08 -7.51 -1.11
C TYR A 359 -7.35 -7.83 0.36
N PHE A 360 -6.46 -7.36 1.20
CA PHE A 360 -6.57 -7.45 2.64
C PHE A 360 -7.05 -6.11 3.22
N ILE A 361 -8.07 -6.16 4.07
CA ILE A 361 -8.54 -4.97 4.78
C ILE A 361 -7.74 -4.80 6.06
N ILE A 362 -7.10 -3.65 6.20
CA ILE A 362 -6.31 -3.30 7.39
C ILE A 362 -7.25 -3.20 8.58
N PRO A 363 -7.03 -3.98 9.65
CA PRO A 363 -7.88 -3.96 10.83
C PRO A 363 -7.61 -2.73 11.70
N ALA A 364 -8.55 -2.43 12.60
CA ALA A 364 -8.29 -1.48 13.68
C ALA A 364 -7.13 -1.95 14.57
N ILE A 365 -6.28 -1.01 14.99
CA ILE A 365 -5.07 -1.31 15.77
C ILE A 365 -5.35 -1.64 17.24
N ASP A 366 -6.55 -1.42 17.72
CA ASP A 366 -7.03 -1.83 19.05
C ASP A 366 -7.61 -3.26 19.09
N ASN A 367 -7.45 -4.01 18.00
CA ASN A 367 -7.63 -5.47 17.86
C ASN A 367 -9.03 -5.98 18.22
N SER A 368 -10.06 -5.32 17.78
CA SER A 368 -11.43 -5.63 18.13
C SER A 368 -12.21 -6.36 17.03
N SER A 369 -11.75 -6.25 15.76
CA SER A 369 -12.41 -6.84 14.60
C SER A 369 -11.63 -8.00 13.99
N PRO A 370 -12.29 -8.98 13.34
CA PRO A 370 -11.58 -10.01 12.58
C PRO A 370 -10.88 -9.39 11.36
N TYR A 371 -9.75 -9.99 10.96
CA TYR A 371 -9.10 -9.69 9.69
C TYR A 371 -10.00 -10.05 8.52
N GLN A 372 -9.93 -9.30 7.45
CA GLN A 372 -10.79 -9.52 6.31
C GLN A 372 -9.97 -9.64 5.02
N ILE A 373 -10.19 -10.74 4.30
CA ILE A 373 -9.65 -10.96 2.96
C ILE A 373 -10.82 -10.95 1.98
N ARG A 374 -10.72 -10.15 0.94
CA ARG A 374 -11.67 -10.10 -0.17
C ARG A 374 -11.02 -10.67 -1.42
N TYR A 375 -11.74 -11.48 -2.17
CA TYR A 375 -11.23 -12.04 -3.42
C TYR A 375 -12.20 -11.84 -4.58
N ASN A 376 -11.64 -11.56 -5.76
CA ASN A 376 -12.41 -11.34 -6.97
C ASN A 376 -12.68 -12.69 -7.67
N LYS A 377 -13.93 -13.11 -7.74
CA LYS A 377 -14.33 -14.37 -8.40
C LYS A 377 -14.10 -14.39 -9.91
N ARG A 378 -14.00 -13.23 -10.56
CA ARG A 378 -13.79 -13.15 -12.01
C ARG A 378 -12.37 -13.53 -12.38
N ASP A 379 -11.40 -13.06 -11.60
CA ASP A 379 -9.97 -13.20 -11.88
C ASP A 379 -9.34 -14.36 -11.11
N TYR A 380 -9.96 -14.74 -9.97
CA TYR A 380 -9.47 -15.83 -9.14
C TYR A 380 -10.38 -17.01 -9.03
N GLY A 381 -9.73 -18.16 -9.05
CA GLY A 381 -10.23 -19.33 -8.39
C GLY A 381 -11.42 -19.95 -9.05
N LYS A 382 -11.33 -20.12 -10.34
CA LYS A 382 -12.14 -21.18 -10.96
C LYS A 382 -11.75 -22.53 -10.37
N ASP A 383 -10.47 -22.69 -9.98
CA ASP A 383 -9.97 -23.92 -9.39
C ASP A 383 -9.11 -23.64 -8.14
N ILE A 384 -9.61 -23.98 -6.96
CA ILE A 384 -8.90 -23.89 -5.68
C ILE A 384 -7.56 -24.66 -5.70
N GLU A 385 -7.43 -25.62 -6.61
CA GLU A 385 -6.24 -26.42 -6.80
C GLU A 385 -5.11 -25.65 -7.50
N ASP A 386 -5.38 -24.52 -8.13
CA ASP A 386 -4.36 -23.75 -8.82
C ASP A 386 -3.30 -23.24 -7.85
N ILE A 387 -2.04 -23.31 -8.27
CA ILE A 387 -0.92 -22.81 -7.47
C ILE A 387 -1.05 -21.32 -7.17
N GLU A 388 -1.69 -20.56 -8.03
CA GLU A 388 -1.94 -19.14 -7.87
C GLU A 388 -2.82 -18.87 -6.65
N MET A 389 -3.89 -19.65 -6.42
CA MET A 389 -4.73 -19.51 -5.22
C MET A 389 -3.90 -19.71 -3.95
N TYR A 390 -3.05 -20.72 -3.91
CA TYR A 390 -2.16 -20.98 -2.78
C TYR A 390 -1.20 -19.81 -2.53
N THR A 391 -0.59 -19.30 -3.57
CA THR A 391 0.38 -18.21 -3.46
C THR A 391 -0.28 -16.88 -3.10
N THR A 392 -1.50 -16.62 -3.59
CA THR A 392 -2.24 -15.41 -3.19
C THR A 392 -2.71 -15.45 -1.75
N LEU A 393 -3.22 -16.59 -1.29
CA LEU A 393 -3.57 -16.72 0.12
C LEU A 393 -2.34 -16.65 1.04
N ALA A 394 -1.14 -16.94 0.52
CA ALA A 394 0.09 -16.65 1.22
C ALA A 394 0.45 -15.15 1.20
N HIS A 395 0.11 -14.43 0.14
CA HIS A 395 0.30 -12.99 0.00
C HIS A 395 -0.66 -12.20 0.91
N GLU A 396 -1.97 -12.42 0.75
CA GLU A 396 -3.00 -11.66 1.49
C GLU A 396 -3.15 -12.12 2.94
N GLY A 397 -2.93 -13.41 3.19
CA GLY A 397 -3.24 -14.08 4.45
C GLY A 397 -2.03 -14.41 5.30
N ILE A 398 -1.92 -15.72 5.57
CA ILE A 398 -0.87 -16.29 6.43
C ILE A 398 0.49 -16.18 5.70
N MET A 399 1.41 -15.53 6.35
CA MET A 399 2.77 -15.14 5.94
C MET A 399 2.87 -13.77 5.27
N GLY A 400 1.82 -13.26 4.61
CA GLY A 400 1.78 -11.97 3.96
C GLY A 400 1.11 -10.88 4.81
N HIS A 401 0.19 -10.12 4.23
CA HIS A 401 -0.40 -8.93 4.84
C HIS A 401 -1.10 -9.19 6.18
N MET A 402 -1.96 -10.19 6.28
CA MET A 402 -2.67 -10.51 7.51
C MET A 402 -1.69 -10.89 8.64
N TYR A 403 -0.70 -11.72 8.31
CA TYR A 403 0.33 -12.11 9.28
C TYR A 403 1.17 -10.89 9.71
N GLN A 404 1.56 -10.01 8.77
CA GLN A 404 2.31 -8.80 9.06
C GLN A 404 1.51 -7.86 9.97
N ALA A 405 0.21 -7.68 9.72
CA ALA A 405 -0.67 -6.88 10.57
C ALA A 405 -0.73 -7.45 12.00
N GLN A 406 -0.89 -8.77 12.16
CA GLN A 406 -0.88 -9.41 13.47
C GLN A 406 0.49 -9.26 14.17
N TYR A 407 1.58 -9.42 13.43
CA TYR A 407 2.92 -9.22 13.98
C TYR A 407 3.10 -7.78 14.47
N ASN A 408 2.65 -6.80 13.70
CA ASN A 408 2.72 -5.39 14.07
C ASN A 408 1.93 -5.11 15.35
N LEU A 409 0.70 -5.61 15.46
CA LEU A 409 -0.14 -5.45 16.67
C LEU A 409 0.53 -5.99 17.95
N GLU A 410 1.34 -7.03 17.81
CA GLU A 410 1.99 -7.67 18.96
C GLU A 410 3.38 -7.10 19.29
N ASN A 411 4.02 -6.39 18.34
CA ASN A 411 5.45 -6.08 18.44
C ASN A 411 5.82 -4.61 18.20
N LEU A 412 4.93 -3.78 17.66
CA LEU A 412 5.22 -2.35 17.55
C LEU A 412 5.04 -1.64 18.88
N ASP A 413 5.99 -0.79 19.22
CA ASP A 413 6.07 -0.14 20.54
C ASP A 413 5.28 1.18 20.63
N THR A 414 4.99 1.82 19.48
CA THR A 414 4.41 3.18 19.44
C THR A 414 3.33 3.30 18.37
N SER A 415 2.27 4.07 18.69
CA SER A 415 1.12 4.25 17.79
C SER A 415 1.48 4.88 16.45
N ILE A 416 2.48 5.76 16.41
CA ILE A 416 2.91 6.41 15.17
C ILE A 416 3.40 5.43 14.10
N GLN A 417 3.96 4.27 14.51
CA GLN A 417 4.44 3.27 13.55
C GLN A 417 3.32 2.64 12.70
N TYR A 418 2.06 2.73 13.15
CA TYR A 418 0.91 2.27 12.37
C TYR A 418 0.51 3.25 11.25
N LEU A 419 1.00 4.50 11.29
CA LEU A 419 0.82 5.45 10.20
C LEU A 419 1.76 5.19 9.03
N PHE A 420 2.87 4.47 9.26
CA PHE A 420 3.85 4.20 8.21
C PHE A 420 3.32 3.20 7.19
N ASN A 421 3.33 3.60 5.93
CA ASN A 421 2.79 2.80 4.83
C ASN A 421 3.72 2.80 3.61
N SER A 422 4.93 2.26 3.79
CA SER A 422 5.83 2.01 2.65
C SER A 422 5.30 0.87 1.80
N SER A 423 4.64 1.18 0.69
CA SER A 423 4.11 0.17 -0.24
C SER A 423 5.23 -0.75 -0.76
N GLY A 424 6.44 -0.24 -0.99
CA GLY A 424 7.58 -1.04 -1.42
C GLY A 424 7.99 -2.13 -0.41
N LEU A 425 7.86 -1.87 0.90
CA LEU A 425 8.11 -2.90 1.91
C LEU A 425 6.87 -3.77 2.12
N SER A 426 5.68 -3.21 2.20
CA SER A 426 4.45 -3.97 2.41
C SER A 426 4.21 -4.98 1.29
N GLU A 427 4.15 -4.50 0.04
CA GLU A 427 3.91 -5.34 -1.13
C GLU A 427 5.12 -6.22 -1.48
N GLY A 428 6.33 -5.67 -1.36
CA GLY A 428 7.55 -6.44 -1.60
C GLY A 428 7.72 -7.59 -0.61
N TYR A 429 7.35 -7.39 0.65
CA TYR A 429 7.32 -8.44 1.66
C TYR A 429 6.25 -9.50 1.37
N ALA A 430 5.02 -9.08 1.06
CA ALA A 430 3.93 -10.02 0.77
C ALA A 430 4.24 -10.85 -0.51
N THR A 431 4.80 -10.22 -1.55
CA THR A 431 5.28 -10.91 -2.76
C THR A 431 6.44 -11.88 -2.46
N TYR A 432 7.33 -11.52 -1.54
CA TYR A 432 8.37 -12.43 -1.06
C TYR A 432 7.76 -13.61 -0.29
N ALA A 433 6.80 -13.37 0.62
CA ALA A 433 6.10 -14.41 1.37
C ALA A 433 5.33 -15.36 0.43
N GLN A 434 4.69 -14.84 -0.60
CA GLN A 434 4.03 -15.58 -1.68
C GLN A 434 4.94 -16.63 -2.30
N LEU A 435 6.13 -16.23 -2.75
CA LEU A 435 7.08 -17.17 -3.37
C LEU A 435 7.84 -18.01 -2.34
N TYR A 436 8.01 -17.51 -1.11
CA TYR A 436 8.60 -18.26 -0.02
C TYR A 436 7.72 -19.44 0.39
N ALA A 437 6.40 -19.29 0.38
CA ALA A 437 5.43 -20.33 0.74
C ALA A 437 5.55 -21.59 -0.15
N LEU A 438 6.01 -21.46 -1.39
CA LEU A 438 6.20 -22.57 -2.33
C LEU A 438 7.11 -23.66 -1.76
N LYS A 439 8.07 -23.32 -0.88
CA LYS A 439 8.99 -24.30 -0.27
C LYS A 439 8.31 -25.30 0.66
N TYR A 440 7.10 -25.00 1.16
CA TYR A 440 6.38 -25.90 2.05
C TYR A 440 5.61 -26.99 1.32
N LEU A 441 5.38 -26.82 0.03
CA LEU A 441 4.72 -27.84 -0.79
C LEU A 441 5.67 -29.03 -1.05
N ASP A 442 5.14 -30.25 -0.96
CA ASP A 442 5.88 -31.47 -1.30
C ASP A 442 5.89 -31.69 -2.82
N LYS A 443 6.44 -30.70 -3.55
CA LYS A 443 6.53 -30.68 -5.03
C LYS A 443 7.77 -29.90 -5.46
N ASP A 444 8.22 -30.16 -6.70
CA ASP A 444 9.22 -29.30 -7.32
C ASP A 444 8.56 -28.02 -7.85
N THR A 445 8.73 -26.94 -7.11
CA THR A 445 8.17 -25.61 -7.41
C THR A 445 9.18 -24.67 -8.05
N LYS A 446 10.38 -25.17 -8.38
CA LYS A 446 11.47 -24.31 -8.85
C LYS A 446 11.15 -23.59 -10.16
N ALA A 447 10.53 -24.29 -11.12
CA ALA A 447 10.14 -23.67 -12.39
C ALA A 447 9.11 -22.56 -12.16
N CYS A 448 8.05 -22.85 -11.41
CA CYS A 448 7.01 -21.87 -11.06
C CYS A 448 7.61 -20.62 -10.39
N LYS A 449 8.51 -20.79 -9.42
CA LYS A 449 9.18 -19.66 -8.78
C LYS A 449 9.98 -18.81 -9.78
N LEU A 450 10.78 -19.44 -10.65
CA LEU A 450 11.61 -18.74 -11.63
C LEU A 450 10.74 -18.04 -12.70
N GLU A 451 9.62 -18.62 -13.12
CA GLU A 451 8.67 -17.99 -14.04
C GLU A 451 8.04 -16.74 -13.43
N ASN A 452 7.63 -16.81 -12.18
CA ASN A 452 7.14 -15.63 -11.47
C ASN A 452 8.21 -14.54 -11.36
N GLU A 453 9.44 -14.88 -10.94
CA GLU A 453 10.56 -13.94 -10.87
C GLU A 453 10.85 -13.26 -12.22
N LEU A 454 10.82 -14.03 -13.33
CA LEU A 454 10.99 -13.47 -14.68
C LEU A 454 9.89 -12.46 -15.02
N ASN A 455 8.63 -12.80 -14.76
CA ASN A 455 7.50 -11.92 -14.99
C ASN A 455 7.58 -10.65 -14.12
N PHE A 456 7.95 -10.77 -12.85
CA PHE A 456 8.12 -9.65 -11.94
C PHE A 456 9.16 -8.64 -12.45
N TYR A 457 10.35 -9.14 -12.79
CA TYR A 457 11.43 -8.26 -13.26
C TYR A 457 11.13 -7.63 -14.61
N LEU A 458 10.49 -8.38 -15.53
CA LEU A 458 10.06 -7.83 -16.83
C LEU A 458 9.01 -6.73 -16.65
N THR A 459 8.00 -6.93 -15.81
CA THR A 459 6.95 -5.94 -15.56
C THR A 459 7.51 -4.68 -14.91
N ALA A 460 8.38 -4.83 -13.91
CA ALA A 460 9.07 -3.71 -13.27
C ALA A 460 9.95 -2.91 -14.26
N LEU A 461 10.67 -3.59 -15.16
CA LEU A 461 11.47 -2.95 -16.20
C LEU A 461 10.59 -2.22 -17.23
N LEU A 462 9.42 -2.76 -17.56
CA LEU A 462 8.48 -2.10 -18.46
C LEU A 462 7.89 -0.83 -17.85
N ASP A 463 7.59 -0.81 -16.55
CA ASP A 463 7.16 0.40 -15.85
C ASP A 463 8.21 1.52 -16.00
N LEU A 464 9.48 1.22 -15.69
CA LEU A 464 10.59 2.15 -15.85
C LEU A 464 10.77 2.58 -17.32
N SER A 465 10.69 1.65 -18.26
CA SER A 465 10.90 1.92 -19.68
C SER A 465 9.79 2.82 -20.25
N ILE A 466 8.54 2.60 -19.87
CA ILE A 466 7.39 3.40 -20.33
C ILE A 466 7.45 4.81 -19.72
N HIS A 467 7.67 4.92 -18.41
CA HIS A 467 7.54 6.21 -17.72
C HIS A 467 8.82 7.04 -17.71
N TYR A 468 9.99 6.42 -17.76
CA TYR A 468 11.29 7.12 -17.69
C TYR A 468 12.06 7.16 -18.99
N ASP A 469 12.09 6.05 -19.77
CA ASP A 469 12.82 5.96 -21.03
C ASP A 469 11.96 6.35 -22.23
N GLY A 470 10.63 6.30 -22.11
CA GLY A 470 9.70 6.72 -23.15
C GLY A 470 9.36 5.62 -24.16
N LEU A 471 9.38 4.35 -23.72
CA LEU A 471 8.91 3.24 -24.54
C LEU A 471 7.45 3.44 -24.93
N THR A 472 7.18 3.42 -26.22
CA THR A 472 5.83 3.60 -26.78
C THR A 472 5.10 2.28 -26.95
N LEU A 473 3.76 2.32 -27.05
CA LEU A 473 2.96 1.14 -27.36
C LEU A 473 3.34 0.53 -28.71
N GLU A 474 3.65 1.37 -29.73
CA GLU A 474 4.05 0.88 -31.05
C GLU A 474 5.36 0.07 -30.97
N GLU A 475 6.37 0.58 -30.29
CA GLU A 475 7.66 -0.13 -30.07
C GLU A 475 7.45 -1.41 -29.25
N LEU A 476 6.58 -1.38 -28.24
CA LEU A 476 6.27 -2.57 -27.44
C LEU A 476 5.56 -3.64 -28.28
N ASN A 477 4.58 -3.27 -29.12
CA ASN A 477 3.90 -4.17 -30.04
C ASN A 477 4.87 -4.80 -31.07
N GLU A 478 5.82 -3.99 -31.59
CA GLU A 478 6.85 -4.49 -32.50
C GLU A 478 7.80 -5.48 -31.80
N GLN A 479 8.21 -5.18 -30.58
CA GLN A 479 9.12 -6.03 -29.80
C GLN A 479 8.53 -7.41 -29.51
N TYR A 480 7.25 -7.47 -29.15
CA TYR A 480 6.57 -8.72 -28.80
C TYR A 480 5.81 -9.35 -29.98
N ASN A 481 5.70 -8.65 -31.11
CA ASN A 481 4.94 -9.06 -32.29
C ASN A 481 3.48 -9.46 -31.96
N MET A 482 2.85 -8.72 -31.04
CA MET A 482 1.46 -8.90 -30.62
C MET A 482 0.88 -7.60 -30.10
N ASP A 483 -0.44 -7.53 -29.94
CA ASP A 483 -1.12 -6.39 -29.33
C ASP A 483 -0.90 -6.40 -27.80
N MET A 484 -0.17 -5.41 -27.31
CA MET A 484 0.13 -5.21 -25.90
C MET A 484 -0.66 -4.05 -25.28
N SER A 485 -1.67 -3.52 -25.97
CA SER A 485 -2.34 -2.28 -25.57
C SER A 485 -2.96 -2.34 -24.17
N SER A 486 -3.62 -3.43 -23.81
CA SER A 486 -4.21 -3.60 -22.47
C SER A 486 -3.15 -3.53 -21.38
N PHE A 487 -2.04 -4.24 -21.55
CA PHE A 487 -0.95 -4.27 -20.59
C PHE A 487 -0.20 -2.93 -20.52
N TYR A 488 0.05 -2.29 -21.66
CA TYR A 488 0.65 -0.97 -21.72
C TYR A 488 -0.20 0.07 -21.01
N ASN A 489 -1.51 0.07 -21.26
CA ASN A 489 -2.43 1.02 -20.64
C ASN A 489 -2.50 0.82 -19.12
N GLN A 490 -2.54 -0.42 -18.65
CA GLN A 490 -2.53 -0.73 -17.22
C GLN A 490 -1.29 -0.15 -16.51
N ILE A 491 -0.11 -0.29 -17.12
CA ILE A 491 1.11 0.31 -16.58
C ILE A 491 1.05 1.83 -16.68
N ALA A 492 0.65 2.38 -17.83
CA ALA A 492 0.63 3.81 -18.08
C ALA A 492 -0.33 4.57 -17.15
N GLU A 493 -1.45 3.96 -16.76
CA GLU A 493 -2.39 4.52 -15.80
C GLU A 493 -1.91 4.47 -14.35
N ASN A 494 -1.02 3.51 -14.02
CA ASN A 494 -0.63 3.20 -12.64
C ASN A 494 0.90 3.25 -12.46
N PRO A 495 1.54 4.41 -12.66
CA PRO A 495 2.99 4.54 -12.61
C PRO A 495 3.54 4.11 -11.23
N GLY A 496 4.52 3.21 -11.24
CA GLY A 496 5.21 2.74 -10.05
C GLY A 496 4.49 1.65 -9.25
N VAL A 497 3.21 1.37 -9.50
CA VAL A 497 2.46 0.35 -8.74
C VAL A 497 3.18 -1.00 -8.78
N PHE A 498 3.58 -1.45 -9.97
CA PHE A 498 4.29 -2.73 -10.11
C PHE A 498 5.71 -2.73 -9.53
N LEU A 499 6.30 -1.55 -9.33
CA LEU A 499 7.60 -1.44 -8.66
C LEU A 499 7.49 -1.76 -7.17
N SER A 500 6.40 -1.41 -6.50
CA SER A 500 6.20 -1.73 -5.09
C SER A 500 6.20 -3.24 -4.86
N TYR A 501 5.51 -3.99 -5.72
CA TYR A 501 5.49 -5.46 -5.68
C TYR A 501 6.84 -6.08 -6.07
N TYR A 502 7.34 -5.76 -7.26
CA TYR A 502 8.35 -6.57 -7.92
C TYR A 502 9.78 -6.09 -7.66
N TYR A 503 10.01 -4.79 -7.62
CA TYR A 503 11.29 -4.29 -7.13
C TYR A 503 11.35 -4.39 -5.60
N GLY A 504 10.23 -4.17 -4.91
CA GLY A 504 10.10 -4.46 -3.47
C GLY A 504 10.49 -5.90 -3.14
N TYR A 505 9.96 -6.88 -3.88
CA TYR A 505 10.38 -8.28 -3.78
C TYR A 505 11.89 -8.45 -3.96
N LEU A 506 12.47 -7.85 -4.99
CA LEU A 506 13.92 -7.94 -5.25
C LEU A 506 14.74 -7.37 -4.10
N GLN A 507 14.31 -6.27 -3.49
CA GLN A 507 14.97 -5.67 -2.34
C GLN A 507 14.94 -6.61 -1.12
N VAL A 508 13.79 -7.21 -0.80
CA VAL A 508 13.67 -8.21 0.28
C VAL A 508 14.56 -9.41 0.00
N LYS A 509 14.55 -9.92 -1.23
CA LYS A 509 15.40 -11.03 -1.67
C LYS A 509 16.89 -10.73 -1.51
N GLN A 510 17.33 -9.55 -1.93
CA GLN A 510 18.73 -9.11 -1.78
C GLN A 510 19.15 -9.01 -0.30
N LEU A 511 18.27 -8.51 0.57
CA LEU A 511 18.52 -8.51 2.03
C LEU A 511 18.66 -9.95 2.53
N LYS A 512 17.75 -10.85 2.12
CA LYS A 512 17.77 -12.27 2.51
C LYS A 512 19.06 -12.96 2.06
N ASP A 513 19.46 -12.77 0.80
CA ASP A 513 20.65 -13.41 0.23
C ASP A 513 21.94 -12.92 0.90
N SER A 514 21.97 -11.68 1.39
CA SER A 514 23.09 -11.11 2.12
C SER A 514 23.15 -11.50 3.60
N PHE A 515 22.05 -12.01 4.15
CA PHE A 515 21.89 -12.33 5.56
C PHE A 515 22.50 -13.71 5.90
N LYS A 516 23.27 -13.81 6.98
CA LYS A 516 23.98 -15.05 7.36
C LYS A 516 23.31 -15.84 8.49
N GLY A 517 22.24 -15.31 9.08
CA GLY A 517 21.50 -15.98 10.14
C GLY A 517 20.49 -17.01 9.61
N SER A 518 19.68 -17.55 10.51
CA SER A 518 18.53 -18.40 10.13
C SER A 518 17.41 -17.59 9.49
N ASP A 519 16.50 -18.29 8.79
CA ASP A 519 15.30 -17.66 8.21
C ASP A 519 14.47 -16.96 9.30
N LEU A 520 14.28 -17.57 10.45
CA LEU A 520 13.58 -16.97 11.59
C LEU A 520 14.24 -15.65 12.04
N GLN A 521 15.57 -15.62 12.13
CA GLN A 521 16.28 -14.38 12.51
C GLN A 521 16.15 -13.30 11.45
N PHE A 522 16.16 -13.68 10.17
CA PHE A 522 15.95 -12.76 9.05
C PHE A 522 14.55 -12.13 9.12
N HIS A 523 13.51 -12.95 9.18
CA HIS A 523 12.14 -12.48 9.18
C HIS A 523 11.81 -11.65 10.44
N THR A 524 12.40 -11.99 11.59
CA THR A 524 12.28 -11.17 12.81
C THR A 524 12.85 -9.76 12.59
N GLN A 525 14.04 -9.65 11.97
CA GLN A 525 14.62 -8.33 11.68
C GLN A 525 13.90 -7.56 10.58
N LEU A 526 13.37 -8.27 9.60
CA LEU A 526 12.62 -7.67 8.47
C LEU A 526 11.35 -6.97 8.96
N LEU A 527 10.65 -7.57 9.91
CA LEU A 527 9.35 -7.11 10.42
C LEU A 527 9.47 -6.13 11.61
N GLN A 528 10.63 -6.01 12.22
CA GLN A 528 10.83 -5.36 13.52
C GLN A 528 10.39 -3.90 13.58
N TYR A 529 10.41 -3.17 12.45
CA TYR A 529 10.18 -1.73 12.44
C TYR A 529 8.83 -1.33 11.81
N GLY A 530 7.98 -2.31 11.47
CA GLY A 530 6.75 -2.05 10.72
C GLY A 530 7.02 -1.71 9.25
N ASN A 531 6.09 -0.98 8.62
CA ASN A 531 6.14 -0.66 7.18
C ASN A 531 6.97 0.59 6.87
N VAL A 532 8.23 0.61 7.27
CA VAL A 532 9.15 1.71 6.98
C VAL A 532 9.71 1.65 5.55
N TYR A 533 10.18 2.78 5.04
CA TYR A 533 10.91 2.83 3.75
C TYR A 533 12.10 1.89 3.71
N PHE A 534 12.38 1.32 2.55
CA PHE A 534 13.48 0.36 2.38
C PHE A 534 14.86 0.93 2.74
N ASP A 535 15.09 2.23 2.51
CA ASP A 535 16.32 2.90 2.93
C ASP A 535 16.46 2.94 4.45
N VAL A 536 15.35 3.15 5.17
CA VAL A 536 15.32 3.12 6.64
C VAL A 536 15.58 1.71 7.14
N LEU A 537 14.83 0.73 6.62
CA LEU A 537 15.04 -0.69 6.96
C LEU A 537 16.50 -1.11 6.72
N SER A 538 17.06 -0.80 5.55
CA SER A 538 18.44 -1.19 5.19
C SER A 538 19.48 -0.58 6.12
N LYS A 539 19.25 0.66 6.60
CA LYS A 539 20.12 1.34 7.55
C LYS A 539 20.05 0.73 8.94
N MET A 540 18.85 0.29 9.35
CA MET A 540 18.59 -0.32 10.64
C MET A 540 18.93 -1.82 10.67
N PHE A 541 18.97 -2.47 9.51
CA PHE A 541 19.18 -3.91 9.37
C PHE A 541 20.60 -4.29 9.81
N LYS A 542 20.71 -5.13 10.84
CA LYS A 542 22.01 -5.59 11.33
C LYS A 542 22.56 -6.66 10.40
N LYS A 543 23.62 -6.33 9.68
CA LYS A 543 24.41 -7.34 8.95
C LYS A 543 25.09 -8.23 9.99
N SER A 544 24.58 -9.45 10.15
CA SER A 544 25.12 -10.45 11.09
C SER A 544 26.46 -11.03 10.58
#